data_41b7fdcba41e32fd48b4c7b352811a93
#
_entry.id   41b7fdcba41e32fd48b4c7b352811a93
#
_cell.length_a   1.000
_cell.length_b   1.000
_cell.length_c   1.000
_cell.angle_alpha   90.00
_cell.angle_beta   90.00
_cell.angle_gamma   90.00
#
_symmetry.space_group_name_H-M   'P 1'
#
loop_
_entity.id
_entity.type
_entity.pdbx_description
1 polymer ?
#
loop_
_entity_poly.entity_id
_entity_poly.type
_entity_poly.pdbx_seq_one_letter_code
_entity_poly.pdbx_strand_id
1 'polypeptide(L)'
;MPKPKKLVVIICGLAGSGKSTAATAIAKRFKLKHVSAGDQFRAIAKERGQSLIELGRYAAKHPEFDKELDQRMMIAAKKGGVVLDGRASAYLSKKMRIKATRIFLTVDPKESARRVAKRDGISAPAALKASRQREREVAHRLKALYGLDTSSTAYYDAVIQTDRYAPKEVADLIASLVTYGN
;
A
#
# COMPACT_ATOMS: atom_id res chain seq x y z
N MET A 1 20.66 12.37 11.35
CA MET A 1 19.74 11.49 10.56
C MET A 1 19.80 10.09 11.13
N PRO A 2 18.69 9.41 11.37
CA PRO A 2 18.69 8.01 11.84
C PRO A 2 19.42 7.13 10.82
N LYS A 3 20.18 6.16 11.32
CA LYS A 3 20.93 5.23 10.46
C LYS A 3 19.95 4.55 9.50
N PRO A 4 20.13 4.60 8.18
CA PRO A 4 19.15 4.12 7.19
C PRO A 4 18.75 2.65 7.38
N LYS A 5 19.59 1.83 8.01
CA LYS A 5 19.32 0.40 8.28
C LYS A 5 18.16 0.13 9.27
N LYS A 6 17.69 1.13 10.04
CA LYS A 6 16.58 0.95 11.01
C LYS A 6 15.28 1.62 10.60
N LEU A 7 15.32 2.51 9.58
CA LEU A 7 14.15 3.26 9.16
C LEU A 7 13.15 2.34 8.46
N VAL A 8 11.89 2.41 8.87
CA VAL A 8 10.76 1.72 8.23
C VAL A 8 9.70 2.76 7.91
N VAL A 9 9.33 2.87 6.66
CA VAL A 9 8.22 3.70 6.19
C VAL A 9 7.16 2.80 5.59
N ILE A 10 5.91 3.00 5.96
CA ILE A 10 4.78 2.19 5.49
C ILE A 10 3.78 3.12 4.81
N ILE A 11 3.53 2.88 3.53
CA ILE A 11 2.61 3.67 2.72
C ILE A 11 1.44 2.77 2.33
N CYS A 12 0.29 3.04 2.92
CA CYS A 12 -0.98 2.40 2.58
C CYS A 12 -1.89 3.36 1.83
N GLY A 13 -3.01 2.90 1.31
CA GLY A 13 -4.02 3.77 0.71
C GLY A 13 -4.82 3.10 -0.41
N LEU A 14 -5.72 3.87 -0.99
CA LEU A 14 -6.69 3.42 -2.00
C LEU A 14 -6.04 3.15 -3.36
N ALA A 15 -6.75 2.49 -4.26
CA ALA A 15 -6.35 2.37 -5.65
C ALA A 15 -6.18 3.77 -6.27
N GLY A 16 -5.19 3.97 -7.14
CA GLY A 16 -4.96 5.27 -7.77
C GLY A 16 -4.47 6.39 -6.87
N SER A 17 -4.27 6.16 -5.55
CA SER A 17 -3.79 7.20 -4.62
C SER A 17 -2.30 7.55 -4.76
N GLY A 18 -1.55 6.90 -5.66
CA GLY A 18 -0.14 7.20 -5.88
C GLY A 18 0.84 6.52 -4.90
N LYS A 19 0.40 5.49 -4.16
CA LYS A 19 1.24 4.73 -3.21
C LYS A 19 2.61 4.35 -3.76
N SER A 20 2.63 3.64 -4.88
CA SER A 20 3.88 3.13 -5.46
C SER A 20 4.79 4.25 -5.95
N THR A 21 4.22 5.34 -6.47
CA THR A 21 4.97 6.54 -6.85
C THR A 21 5.64 7.18 -5.63
N ALA A 22 4.87 7.39 -4.57
CA ALA A 22 5.38 7.94 -3.31
C ALA A 22 6.40 7.00 -2.66
N ALA A 23 6.13 5.69 -2.62
CA ALA A 23 7.03 4.70 -2.05
C ALA A 23 8.38 4.66 -2.78
N THR A 24 8.36 4.70 -4.11
CA THR A 24 9.58 4.77 -4.93
C THR A 24 10.38 6.05 -4.66
N ALA A 25 9.70 7.20 -4.59
CA ALA A 25 10.35 8.49 -4.31
C ALA A 25 11.00 8.51 -2.91
N ILE A 26 10.29 8.03 -1.88
CA ILE A 26 10.80 7.93 -0.52
C ILE A 26 11.95 6.92 -0.42
N ALA A 27 11.83 5.76 -1.06
CA ALA A 27 12.89 4.76 -1.09
C ALA A 27 14.19 5.34 -1.69
N LYS A 28 14.09 6.06 -2.81
CA LYS A 28 15.23 6.75 -3.44
C LYS A 28 15.83 7.82 -2.52
N ARG A 29 14.99 8.68 -1.93
CA ARG A 29 15.41 9.81 -1.09
C ARG A 29 16.18 9.37 0.16
N PHE A 30 15.72 8.31 0.82
CA PHE A 30 16.30 7.79 2.06
C PHE A 30 17.23 6.58 1.85
N LYS A 31 17.49 6.18 0.60
CA LYS A 31 18.30 4.99 0.24
C LYS A 31 17.78 3.72 0.89
N LEU A 32 16.45 3.51 0.84
CA LEU A 32 15.75 2.37 1.39
C LEU A 32 15.36 1.38 0.28
N LYS A 33 15.14 0.11 0.65
CA LYS A 33 14.54 -0.88 -0.25
C LYS A 33 13.04 -0.62 -0.36
N HIS A 34 12.48 -0.64 -1.58
CA HIS A 34 11.04 -0.63 -1.78
C HIS A 34 10.51 -2.06 -1.89
N VAL A 35 9.48 -2.40 -1.12
CA VAL A 35 8.79 -3.70 -1.17
C VAL A 35 7.29 -3.44 -1.27
N SER A 36 6.69 -3.87 -2.39
CA SER A 36 5.27 -3.67 -2.69
C SER A 36 4.51 -4.99 -2.68
N ALA A 37 3.50 -5.10 -1.83
CA ALA A 37 2.58 -6.22 -1.83
C ALA A 37 1.77 -6.31 -3.14
N GLY A 38 1.41 -5.16 -3.71
CA GLY A 38 0.71 -5.09 -4.99
C GLY A 38 1.55 -5.58 -6.16
N ASP A 39 2.87 -5.33 -6.17
CA ASP A 39 3.76 -5.85 -7.21
C ASP A 39 3.94 -7.35 -7.09
N GLN A 40 4.11 -7.86 -5.88
CA GLN A 40 4.18 -9.31 -5.63
C GLN A 40 2.88 -10.00 -6.08
N PHE A 41 1.72 -9.42 -5.77
CA PHE A 41 0.44 -9.96 -6.19
C PHE A 41 0.29 -9.97 -7.72
N ARG A 42 0.72 -8.91 -8.40
CA ARG A 42 0.72 -8.82 -9.88
C ARG A 42 1.67 -9.85 -10.51
N ALA A 43 2.87 -10.01 -9.94
CA ALA A 43 3.83 -11.00 -10.42
C ALA A 43 3.26 -12.42 -10.35
N ILE A 44 2.66 -12.79 -9.21
CA ILE A 44 2.04 -14.10 -9.03
C ILE A 44 0.87 -14.30 -10.00
N ALA A 45 0.02 -13.28 -10.21
CA ALA A 45 -1.07 -13.36 -11.17
C ALA A 45 -0.54 -13.65 -12.58
N LYS A 46 0.51 -12.94 -13.00
CA LYS A 46 1.17 -13.15 -14.30
C LYS A 46 1.78 -14.56 -14.42
N GLU A 47 2.49 -15.02 -13.41
CA GLU A 47 3.11 -16.36 -13.37
C GLU A 47 2.06 -17.47 -13.48
N ARG A 48 0.87 -17.26 -12.90
CA ARG A 48 -0.25 -18.20 -12.96
C ARG A 48 -1.14 -18.05 -14.19
N GLY A 49 -0.88 -17.08 -15.06
CA GLY A 49 -1.75 -16.76 -16.21
C GLY A 49 -3.14 -16.28 -15.80
N GLN A 50 -3.28 -15.69 -14.60
CA GLN A 50 -4.54 -15.25 -14.01
C GLN A 50 -4.68 -13.72 -14.07
N SER A 51 -5.91 -13.23 -14.22
CA SER A 51 -6.24 -11.84 -13.96
C SER A 51 -6.12 -11.52 -12.45
N LEU A 52 -6.02 -10.25 -12.09
CA LEU A 52 -5.99 -9.83 -10.68
C LEU A 52 -7.30 -10.17 -9.95
N ILE A 53 -8.43 -10.24 -10.68
CA ILE A 53 -9.73 -10.62 -10.13
C ILE A 53 -9.74 -12.12 -9.80
N GLU A 54 -9.26 -12.96 -10.71
CA GLU A 54 -9.19 -14.41 -10.50
C GLU A 54 -8.25 -14.76 -9.35
N LEU A 55 -7.06 -14.14 -9.30
CA LEU A 55 -6.15 -14.33 -8.17
C LEU A 55 -6.77 -13.81 -6.86
N GLY A 56 -7.52 -12.71 -6.89
CA GLY A 56 -8.28 -12.20 -5.74
C GLY A 56 -9.32 -13.19 -5.22
N ARG A 57 -10.06 -13.84 -6.12
CA ARG A 57 -11.01 -14.90 -5.77
C ARG A 57 -10.33 -16.15 -5.21
N TYR A 58 -9.18 -16.51 -5.77
CA TYR A 58 -8.33 -17.58 -5.23
C TYR A 58 -7.90 -17.25 -3.80
N ALA A 59 -7.31 -16.07 -3.57
CA ALA A 59 -6.86 -15.62 -2.26
C ALA A 59 -8.01 -15.56 -1.22
N ALA A 60 -9.24 -15.26 -1.65
CA ALA A 60 -10.42 -15.28 -0.76
C ALA A 60 -10.76 -16.68 -0.22
N LYS A 61 -10.41 -17.73 -0.97
CA LYS A 61 -10.59 -19.14 -0.58
C LYS A 61 -9.34 -19.74 0.10
N HIS A 62 -8.21 -19.07 -0.02
CA HIS A 62 -6.89 -19.51 0.43
C HIS A 62 -6.25 -18.44 1.33
N PRO A 63 -6.71 -18.29 2.57
CA PRO A 63 -6.23 -17.26 3.49
C PRO A 63 -4.73 -17.35 3.80
N GLU A 64 -4.12 -18.52 3.65
CA GLU A 64 -2.69 -18.74 3.77
C GLU A 64 -1.89 -17.92 2.75
N PHE A 65 -2.44 -17.65 1.58
CA PHE A 65 -1.81 -16.86 0.53
C PHE A 65 -1.59 -15.40 0.96
N ASP A 66 -2.63 -14.73 1.45
CA ASP A 66 -2.50 -13.35 1.97
C ASP A 66 -1.59 -13.32 3.21
N LYS A 67 -1.68 -14.32 4.11
CA LYS A 67 -0.80 -14.43 5.28
C LYS A 67 0.67 -14.55 4.90
N GLU A 68 1.01 -15.33 3.89
CA GLU A 68 2.38 -15.47 3.41
C GLU A 68 2.93 -14.15 2.85
N LEU A 69 2.15 -13.45 2.02
CA LEU A 69 2.54 -12.13 1.51
C LEU A 69 2.77 -11.12 2.65
N ASP A 70 1.85 -11.05 3.59
CA ASP A 70 1.95 -10.14 4.73
C ASP A 70 3.12 -10.51 5.66
N GLN A 71 3.41 -11.80 5.85
CA GLN A 71 4.57 -12.26 6.61
C GLN A 71 5.88 -11.81 5.95
N ARG A 72 6.01 -11.92 4.63
CA ARG A 72 7.17 -11.42 3.88
C ARG A 72 7.36 -9.91 4.08
N MET A 73 6.25 -9.14 4.04
CA MET A 73 6.28 -7.71 4.30
C MET A 73 6.77 -7.40 5.73
N MET A 74 6.28 -8.14 6.73
CA MET A 74 6.68 -7.93 8.13
C MET A 74 8.11 -8.37 8.42
N ILE A 75 8.62 -9.41 7.77
CA ILE A 75 10.04 -9.78 7.83
C ILE A 75 10.91 -8.64 7.30
N ALA A 76 10.54 -8.03 6.18
CA ALA A 76 11.24 -6.86 5.65
C ALA A 76 11.20 -5.67 6.61
N ALA A 77 10.04 -5.40 7.23
CA ALA A 77 9.89 -4.35 8.23
C ALA A 77 10.80 -4.56 9.46
N LYS A 78 10.86 -5.79 9.98
CA LYS A 78 11.73 -6.14 11.12
C LYS A 78 13.22 -5.94 10.81
N LYS A 79 13.65 -6.22 9.58
CA LYS A 79 15.03 -5.97 9.14
C LYS A 79 15.33 -4.47 9.06
N GLY A 80 14.32 -3.63 8.82
CA GLY A 80 14.45 -2.20 8.63
C GLY A 80 15.10 -1.83 7.28
N GLY A 81 15.34 -0.54 7.06
CA GLY A 81 15.88 -0.04 5.80
C GLY A 81 14.91 -0.18 4.64
N VAL A 82 13.60 -0.06 4.88
CA VAL A 82 12.57 -0.41 3.91
C VAL A 82 11.43 0.59 3.85
N VAL A 83 10.90 0.79 2.64
CA VAL A 83 9.58 1.36 2.39
C VAL A 83 8.64 0.22 2.00
N LEU A 84 7.57 0.01 2.74
CA LEU A 84 6.52 -0.95 2.43
C LEU A 84 5.34 -0.26 1.75
N ASP A 85 4.91 -0.77 0.61
CA ASP A 85 3.68 -0.39 -0.09
C ASP A 85 2.69 -1.55 0.01
N GLY A 86 1.69 -1.41 0.88
CA GLY A 86 0.74 -2.48 1.14
C GLY A 86 -0.55 -1.98 1.80
N ARG A 87 -1.46 -2.92 2.13
CA ARG A 87 -2.74 -2.57 2.74
C ARG A 87 -2.85 -2.95 4.21
N ALA A 88 -2.38 -4.14 4.59
CA ALA A 88 -2.37 -4.61 5.96
C ALA A 88 -1.13 -4.16 6.75
N SER A 89 -0.09 -3.68 6.06
CA SER A 89 1.24 -3.46 6.65
C SER A 89 1.25 -2.49 7.83
N ALA A 90 0.44 -1.41 7.79
CA ALA A 90 0.35 -0.47 8.90
C ALA A 90 -0.24 -1.12 10.15
N TYR A 91 -1.37 -1.80 10.01
CA TYR A 91 -2.02 -2.56 11.09
C TYR A 91 -1.09 -3.61 11.68
N LEU A 92 -0.52 -4.47 10.83
CA LEU A 92 0.35 -5.56 11.28
C LEU A 92 1.61 -5.05 11.97
N SER A 93 2.23 -4.00 11.43
CA SER A 93 3.40 -3.38 12.05
C SER A 93 3.09 -2.82 13.45
N LYS A 94 1.90 -2.24 13.64
CA LYS A 94 1.45 -1.75 14.95
C LYS A 94 1.22 -2.89 15.92
N LYS A 95 0.51 -3.94 15.47
CA LYS A 95 0.28 -5.16 16.26
C LYS A 95 1.58 -5.86 16.67
N MET A 96 2.59 -5.85 15.79
CA MET A 96 3.92 -6.42 16.05
C MET A 96 4.89 -5.46 16.74
N ARG A 97 4.44 -4.27 17.14
CA ARG A 97 5.23 -3.22 17.79
C ARG A 97 6.50 -2.83 17.01
N ILE A 98 6.43 -2.86 15.69
CA ILE A 98 7.52 -2.40 14.82
C ILE A 98 7.50 -0.88 14.77
N LYS A 99 8.62 -0.22 15.11
CA LYS A 99 8.77 1.24 14.96
C LYS A 99 8.76 1.57 13.47
N ALA A 100 7.82 2.41 13.02
CA ALA A 100 7.66 2.79 11.63
C ALA A 100 6.90 4.12 11.52
N THR A 101 7.13 4.87 10.44
CA THR A 101 6.26 5.97 10.01
C THR A 101 5.19 5.41 9.08
N ARG A 102 3.90 5.53 9.44
CA ARG A 102 2.75 4.92 8.75
C ARG A 102 1.90 6.00 8.10
N ILE A 103 1.81 5.98 6.79
CA ILE A 103 1.10 6.98 5.99
C ILE A 103 -0.06 6.31 5.26
N PHE A 104 -1.23 6.97 5.28
CA PHE A 104 -2.36 6.58 4.45
C PHE A 104 -2.60 7.62 3.36
N LEU A 105 -2.60 7.18 2.10
CA LEU A 105 -2.89 8.03 0.96
C LEU A 105 -4.33 7.85 0.51
N THR A 106 -5.10 8.95 0.52
CA THR A 106 -6.44 9.02 -0.04
C THR A 106 -6.42 9.74 -1.38
N VAL A 107 -7.50 9.63 -2.12
CA VAL A 107 -7.71 10.31 -3.39
C VAL A 107 -9.21 10.39 -3.68
N ASP A 108 -9.66 11.45 -4.34
CA ASP A 108 -11.03 11.53 -4.84
C ASP A 108 -11.34 10.36 -5.78
N PRO A 109 -12.54 9.74 -5.69
CA PRO A 109 -12.87 8.58 -6.50
C PRO A 109 -12.83 8.82 -8.03
N LYS A 110 -13.16 10.03 -8.49
CA LYS A 110 -13.10 10.37 -9.92
C LYS A 110 -11.64 10.49 -10.39
N GLU A 111 -10.81 11.15 -9.57
CA GLU A 111 -9.37 11.27 -9.84
C GLU A 111 -8.67 9.89 -9.76
N SER A 112 -9.03 9.06 -8.80
CA SER A 112 -8.59 7.66 -8.73
C SER A 112 -8.91 6.92 -10.03
N ALA A 113 -10.15 7.01 -10.50
CA ALA A 113 -10.59 6.37 -11.74
C ALA A 113 -9.81 6.87 -12.95
N ARG A 114 -9.57 8.18 -13.05
CA ARG A 114 -8.78 8.79 -14.13
C ARG A 114 -7.34 8.25 -14.14
N ARG A 115 -6.68 8.20 -12.97
CA ARG A 115 -5.30 7.69 -12.83
C ARG A 115 -5.19 6.21 -13.17
N VAL A 116 -6.15 5.41 -12.69
CA VAL A 116 -6.20 3.96 -12.97
C VAL A 116 -6.51 3.71 -14.44
N ALA A 117 -7.47 4.43 -15.03
CA ALA A 117 -7.81 4.35 -16.45
C ALA A 117 -6.59 4.59 -17.35
N LYS A 118 -5.84 5.66 -17.07
CA LYS A 118 -4.61 6.00 -17.80
C LYS A 118 -3.53 4.93 -17.68
N ARG A 119 -3.34 4.39 -16.47
CA ARG A 119 -2.34 3.34 -16.21
C ARG A 119 -2.67 2.02 -16.90
N ASP A 120 -3.94 1.62 -16.88
CA ASP A 120 -4.38 0.28 -17.29
C ASP A 120 -4.94 0.27 -18.73
N GLY A 121 -5.01 1.44 -19.41
CA GLY A 121 -5.50 1.55 -20.79
C GLY A 121 -7.00 1.25 -20.93
N ILE A 122 -7.81 1.56 -19.90
CA ILE A 122 -9.26 1.30 -19.88
C ILE A 122 -10.06 2.59 -19.69
N SER A 123 -11.38 2.54 -19.87
CA SER A 123 -12.23 3.71 -19.64
C SER A 123 -12.34 4.06 -18.15
N ALA A 124 -12.57 5.35 -17.83
CA ALA A 124 -12.71 5.80 -16.46
C ALA A 124 -13.89 5.13 -15.69
N PRO A 125 -15.07 4.91 -16.31
CA PRO A 125 -16.13 4.13 -15.67
C PRO A 125 -15.73 2.69 -15.35
N ALA A 126 -15.01 2.02 -16.28
CA ALA A 126 -14.50 0.67 -16.05
C ALA A 126 -13.46 0.64 -14.92
N ALA A 127 -12.53 1.61 -14.90
CA ALA A 127 -11.55 1.78 -13.83
C ALA A 127 -12.19 2.01 -12.46
N LEU A 128 -13.24 2.84 -12.40
CA LEU A 128 -13.98 3.09 -11.15
C LEU A 128 -14.66 1.82 -10.63
N LYS A 129 -15.34 1.07 -11.52
CA LYS A 129 -16.00 -0.20 -11.17
C LYS A 129 -14.98 -1.21 -10.65
N ALA A 130 -13.89 -1.42 -11.39
CA ALA A 130 -12.82 -2.37 -11.02
C ALA A 130 -12.14 -1.99 -9.69
N SER A 131 -11.85 -0.70 -9.48
CA SER A 131 -11.25 -0.22 -8.23
C SER A 131 -12.18 -0.45 -7.04
N ARG A 132 -13.46 -0.12 -7.15
CA ARG A 132 -14.46 -0.34 -6.08
C ARG A 132 -14.63 -1.81 -5.75
N GLN A 133 -14.67 -2.67 -6.77
CA GLN A 133 -14.76 -4.12 -6.55
C GLN A 133 -13.53 -4.62 -5.79
N ARG A 134 -12.34 -4.28 -6.26
CA ARG A 134 -11.07 -4.67 -5.63
C ARG A 134 -10.95 -4.17 -4.19
N GLU A 135 -11.36 -2.92 -3.90
CA GLU A 135 -11.36 -2.39 -2.53
C GLU A 135 -12.26 -3.20 -1.61
N ARG A 136 -13.49 -3.55 -2.06
CA ARG A 136 -14.42 -4.39 -1.28
C ARG A 136 -13.86 -5.79 -1.03
N GLU A 137 -13.29 -6.44 -2.05
CA GLU A 137 -12.71 -7.77 -1.93
C GLU A 137 -11.53 -7.79 -0.95
N VAL A 138 -10.65 -6.78 -1.02
CA VAL A 138 -9.52 -6.64 -0.09
C VAL A 138 -10.04 -6.36 1.33
N ALA A 139 -10.99 -5.45 1.50
CA ALA A 139 -11.57 -5.14 2.81
C ALA A 139 -12.20 -6.38 3.45
N HIS A 140 -12.96 -7.16 2.68
CA HIS A 140 -13.56 -8.41 3.15
C HIS A 140 -12.50 -9.43 3.60
N ARG A 141 -11.45 -9.66 2.80
CA ARG A 141 -10.36 -10.59 3.16
C ARG A 141 -9.61 -10.14 4.41
N LEU A 142 -9.23 -8.86 4.50
CA LEU A 142 -8.49 -8.34 5.64
C LEU A 142 -9.32 -8.34 6.93
N LYS A 143 -10.64 -8.12 6.83
CA LYS A 143 -11.55 -8.25 7.96
C LYS A 143 -11.65 -9.71 8.43
N ALA A 144 -11.77 -10.65 7.50
CA ALA A 144 -11.83 -12.09 7.82
C ALA A 144 -10.51 -12.61 8.42
N LEU A 145 -9.36 -12.18 7.88
CA LEU A 145 -8.03 -12.64 8.32
C LEU A 145 -7.57 -12.05 9.65
N TYR A 146 -7.85 -10.76 9.87
CA TYR A 146 -7.22 -9.99 10.92
C TYR A 146 -8.20 -9.21 11.80
N GLY A 147 -9.49 -9.20 11.47
CA GLY A 147 -10.47 -8.29 12.07
C GLY A 147 -10.22 -6.82 11.67
N LEU A 148 -9.42 -6.59 10.60
CA LEU A 148 -9.00 -5.25 10.20
C LEU A 148 -10.15 -4.50 9.53
N ASP A 149 -10.52 -3.35 10.08
CA ASP A 149 -11.35 -2.36 9.42
C ASP A 149 -10.46 -1.46 8.55
N THR A 150 -10.57 -1.61 7.23
CA THR A 150 -9.78 -0.83 6.27
C THR A 150 -10.21 0.64 6.14
N SER A 151 -11.35 1.03 6.73
CA SER A 151 -11.80 2.42 6.81
C SER A 151 -11.19 3.17 7.99
N SER A 152 -10.69 2.45 8.99
CA SER A 152 -10.08 3.05 10.17
C SER A 152 -8.74 3.71 9.87
N THR A 153 -8.58 4.95 10.28
CA THR A 153 -7.32 5.69 10.20
C THR A 153 -6.44 5.56 11.45
N ALA A 154 -6.90 4.84 12.48
CA ALA A 154 -6.21 4.69 13.77
C ALA A 154 -4.83 4.01 13.69
N TYR A 155 -4.52 3.39 12.55
CA TYR A 155 -3.25 2.70 12.33
C TYR A 155 -2.17 3.57 11.69
N TYR A 156 -2.50 4.82 11.34
CA TYR A 156 -1.63 5.71 10.59
C TYR A 156 -1.21 6.91 11.41
N ASP A 157 0.00 7.38 11.16
CA ASP A 157 0.56 8.57 11.79
C ASP A 157 0.13 9.84 11.02
N ALA A 158 -0.18 9.68 9.70
CA ALA A 158 -0.74 10.75 8.87
C ALA A 158 -1.63 10.20 7.75
N VAL A 159 -2.60 11.03 7.32
CA VAL A 159 -3.45 10.81 6.15
C VAL A 159 -3.25 11.96 5.17
N ILE A 160 -2.92 11.66 3.91
CA ILE A 160 -2.64 12.65 2.86
C ILE A 160 -3.61 12.43 1.70
N GLN A 161 -4.37 13.48 1.35
CA GLN A 161 -5.23 13.48 0.17
C GLN A 161 -4.42 13.92 -1.05
N THR A 162 -4.11 12.97 -1.94
CA THR A 162 -3.11 13.15 -3.00
C THR A 162 -3.60 13.86 -4.26
N ASP A 163 -4.89 14.08 -4.42
CA ASP A 163 -5.45 14.86 -5.53
C ASP A 163 -5.18 16.35 -5.40
N ARG A 164 -4.82 16.82 -4.21
CA ARG A 164 -4.51 18.24 -3.91
C ARG A 164 -3.04 18.61 -4.13
N TYR A 165 -2.19 17.64 -4.45
CA TYR A 165 -0.74 17.82 -4.51
C TYR A 165 -0.14 17.15 -5.75
N ALA A 166 0.92 17.73 -6.29
CA ALA A 166 1.76 17.06 -7.27
C ALA A 166 2.51 15.87 -6.61
N PRO A 167 2.90 14.84 -7.37
CA PRO A 167 3.61 13.68 -6.83
C PRO A 167 4.88 14.03 -6.02
N LYS A 168 5.61 15.08 -6.41
CA LYS A 168 6.78 15.56 -5.70
C LYS A 168 6.40 16.15 -4.34
N GLU A 169 5.32 16.93 -4.27
CA GLU A 169 4.85 17.55 -3.02
C GLU A 169 4.38 16.48 -2.02
N VAL A 170 3.67 15.42 -2.50
CA VAL A 170 3.31 14.27 -1.67
C VAL A 170 4.57 13.61 -1.09
N ALA A 171 5.60 13.41 -1.90
CA ALA A 171 6.86 12.84 -1.43
C ALA A 171 7.58 13.76 -0.42
N ASP A 172 7.53 15.07 -0.61
CA ASP A 172 8.12 16.05 0.32
C ASP A 172 7.39 16.06 1.67
N LEU A 173 6.05 16.01 1.67
CA LEU A 173 5.24 15.89 2.89
C LEU A 173 5.58 14.59 3.65
N ILE A 174 5.64 13.46 2.96
CA ILE A 174 6.01 12.19 3.59
C ILE A 174 7.44 12.25 4.15
N ALA A 175 8.37 12.83 3.41
CA ALA A 175 9.76 12.94 3.85
C ALA A 175 9.90 13.81 5.12
N SER A 176 9.12 14.88 5.24
CA SER A 176 9.07 15.70 6.46
C SER A 176 8.59 14.87 7.65
N LEU A 177 7.49 14.13 7.49
CA LEU A 177 6.97 13.24 8.54
C LEU A 177 7.98 12.16 8.96
N VAL A 178 8.73 11.61 8.01
CA VAL A 178 9.79 10.62 8.28
C VAL A 178 10.95 11.24 9.05
N THR A 179 11.31 12.49 8.77
CA THR A 179 12.44 13.17 9.39
C THR A 179 12.12 13.62 10.82
N TYR A 180 10.92 14.15 11.04
CA TYR A 180 10.52 14.74 12.34
C TYR A 180 9.78 13.77 13.26
N GLY A 181 9.28 12.64 12.76
CA GLY A 181 8.55 11.62 13.52
C GLY A 181 9.40 10.48 14.09
N ASN A 182 10.71 10.48 13.87
CA ASN A 182 11.66 9.51 14.36
C ASN A 182 12.64 10.15 15.33
#